data_e8316567b71267562ecb66e074f54030
#
_entry.id   e8316567b71267562ecb66e074f54030
#
_cell.length_a   1.000
_cell.length_b   1.000
_cell.length_c   1.000
_cell.angle_alpha   90.00
_cell.angle_beta   90.00
_cell.angle_gamma   90.00
#
_symmetry.space_group_name_H-M   'P 1'
#
loop_
_entity.id
_entity.type
_entity.pdbx_description
1 polymer ?
#
loop_
_entity_poly.entity_id
_entity_poly.type
_entity_poly.pdbx_seq_one_letter_code
_entity_poly.pdbx_strand_id
1 'polypeptide(L)'
;GKSYFSKIAGEVENPQSAGALLRSPFEFAQHGQSGMWVSEVMPHFAQCVDEVVMIRSMFTTSITHEPALFNIHSGRLFPGHPSLGAWVSYGLGSESQSLPAYVVLEDSKGPPINRNQNWQSGYLPPVCQGTRFRSTGAPVLDLHPGKDVPDQMIDLERDLIGELDRIHLGRRPHQPSLGARIANYELAARMQIEASEALDLSKESLATKAMYGIGEDKTDSYGRRCLIARRLVERGVRFVQLFIDGQIWDNHTSLKSGLQGAC
;
A
#
# COMPACT_ATOMS: atom_id res chain seq x y z
N GLY A 1 -34.55 9.53 -16.32
CA GLY A 1 -33.16 9.42 -16.73
C GLY A 1 -32.52 10.76 -16.97
N LYS A 2 -32.99 11.56 -17.97
CA LYS A 2 -32.33 12.84 -18.33
C LYS A 2 -32.34 13.89 -17.20
N SER A 3 -33.37 13.95 -16.35
CA SER A 3 -33.45 14.93 -15.25
C SER A 3 -32.43 14.61 -14.12
N TYR A 4 -32.15 13.35 -13.87
CA TYR A 4 -31.17 12.97 -12.88
C TYR A 4 -29.75 13.23 -13.41
N PHE A 5 -29.48 12.88 -14.67
CA PHE A 5 -28.19 13.14 -15.31
C PHE A 5 -27.84 14.64 -15.30
N SER A 6 -28.81 15.52 -15.56
CA SER A 6 -28.56 16.98 -15.53
C SER A 6 -28.15 17.49 -14.14
N LYS A 7 -28.51 16.81 -13.05
CA LYS A 7 -28.10 17.18 -11.68
C LYS A 7 -26.65 16.81 -11.37
N ILE A 8 -26.13 15.79 -12.02
CA ILE A 8 -24.74 15.31 -11.81
C ILE A 8 -23.80 15.67 -12.96
N ALA A 9 -24.28 16.40 -13.98
CA ALA A 9 -23.49 16.73 -15.16
C ALA A 9 -22.21 17.53 -14.85
N GLY A 10 -22.19 18.29 -13.76
CA GLY A 10 -21.00 19.00 -13.28
C GLY A 10 -19.93 18.09 -12.65
N GLU A 11 -20.28 16.84 -12.37
CA GLU A 11 -19.38 15.84 -11.78
C GLU A 11 -18.80 14.86 -12.82
N VAL A 12 -19.10 15.11 -14.10
CA VAL A 12 -18.67 14.26 -15.22
C VAL A 12 -17.74 15.06 -16.12
N GLU A 13 -16.62 14.48 -16.51
CA GLU A 13 -15.59 15.15 -17.32
C GLU A 13 -16.14 15.69 -18.65
N ASN A 14 -16.96 14.91 -19.35
CA ASN A 14 -17.57 15.27 -20.64
C ASN A 14 -19.08 15.02 -20.65
N PRO A 15 -19.87 15.88 -19.97
CA PRO A 15 -21.31 15.64 -19.86
C PRO A 15 -22.04 15.65 -21.21
N GLN A 16 -21.53 16.36 -22.25
CA GLN A 16 -22.11 16.41 -23.57
C GLN A 16 -21.93 15.12 -24.37
N SER A 17 -20.83 14.39 -24.13
CA SER A 17 -20.52 13.12 -24.79
C SER A 17 -20.98 11.91 -24.00
N ALA A 18 -21.38 12.11 -22.73
CA ALA A 18 -21.91 11.05 -21.89
C ALA A 18 -23.26 10.59 -22.43
N GLY A 19 -23.43 9.28 -22.58
CA GLY A 19 -24.68 8.66 -23.02
C GLY A 19 -25.75 8.61 -21.93
N ALA A 20 -26.73 7.72 -22.08
CA ALA A 20 -27.71 7.45 -21.03
C ALA A 20 -27.06 6.75 -19.84
N LEU A 21 -27.65 6.95 -18.64
CA LEU A 21 -27.22 6.22 -17.44
C LEU A 21 -27.40 4.71 -17.64
N LEU A 22 -26.32 3.96 -17.49
CA LEU A 22 -26.31 2.51 -17.55
C LEU A 22 -26.81 1.94 -16.20
N ARG A 23 -27.80 1.05 -16.29
CA ARG A 23 -28.17 0.24 -15.12
C ARG A 23 -27.02 -0.70 -14.77
N SER A 24 -26.76 -0.92 -13.47
CA SER A 24 -25.81 -1.93 -13.04
C SER A 24 -26.11 -3.29 -13.69
N PRO A 25 -25.12 -3.96 -14.29
CA PRO A 25 -25.27 -5.31 -14.81
C PRO A 25 -25.28 -6.40 -13.74
N PHE A 26 -25.13 -6.02 -12.46
CA PHE A 26 -25.06 -6.90 -11.30
C PHE A 26 -26.26 -6.70 -10.40
N GLU A 27 -26.64 -7.76 -9.71
CA GLU A 27 -27.65 -7.73 -8.67
C GLU A 27 -27.07 -7.28 -7.35
N PHE A 28 -27.93 -6.70 -6.50
CA PHE A 28 -27.62 -6.26 -5.15
C PHE A 28 -28.62 -6.86 -4.19
N ALA A 29 -28.14 -7.29 -3.03
CA ALA A 29 -28.97 -7.78 -1.93
C ALA A 29 -28.53 -7.13 -0.61
N GLN A 30 -29.42 -7.14 0.37
CA GLN A 30 -29.08 -6.75 1.74
C GLN A 30 -28.46 -7.92 2.48
N HIS A 31 -27.38 -7.66 3.24
CA HIS A 31 -26.63 -8.65 3.99
C HIS A 31 -26.42 -8.20 5.43
N GLY A 32 -26.22 -9.18 6.32
CA GLY A 32 -25.96 -8.97 7.74
C GLY A 32 -27.12 -8.38 8.51
N GLN A 33 -26.91 -8.09 9.78
CA GLN A 33 -27.88 -7.40 10.65
C GLN A 33 -27.98 -5.91 10.30
N SER A 34 -26.88 -5.34 9.77
CA SER A 34 -26.84 -3.95 9.29
C SER A 34 -27.72 -3.70 8.07
N GLY A 35 -28.14 -4.74 7.35
CA GLY A 35 -28.90 -4.62 6.11
C GLY A 35 -28.15 -3.90 5.00
N MET A 36 -26.79 -3.98 5.01
CA MET A 36 -25.96 -3.32 4.01
C MET A 36 -26.18 -3.91 2.62
N TRP A 37 -26.41 -3.03 1.63
CA TRP A 37 -26.51 -3.43 0.23
C TRP A 37 -25.12 -3.77 -0.32
N VAL A 38 -24.94 -5.01 -0.79
CA VAL A 38 -23.71 -5.49 -1.42
C VAL A 38 -24.03 -6.12 -2.77
N SER A 39 -23.16 -5.91 -3.74
CA SER A 39 -23.24 -6.51 -5.07
C SER A 39 -22.85 -8.00 -5.03
N GLU A 40 -23.49 -8.79 -5.89
CA GLU A 40 -23.18 -10.23 -6.07
C GLU A 40 -21.72 -10.53 -6.43
N VAL A 41 -20.97 -9.52 -6.94
CA VAL A 41 -19.54 -9.68 -7.29
C VAL A 41 -18.61 -9.66 -6.07
N MET A 42 -19.15 -9.37 -4.86
CA MET A 42 -18.38 -9.32 -3.61
C MET A 42 -18.93 -10.30 -2.56
N PRO A 43 -19.02 -11.62 -2.85
CA PRO A 43 -19.71 -12.58 -1.97
C PRO A 43 -19.01 -12.77 -0.63
N HIS A 44 -17.68 -12.65 -0.57
CA HIS A 44 -16.92 -12.77 0.68
C HIS A 44 -17.07 -11.52 1.55
N PHE A 45 -17.07 -10.32 0.94
CA PHE A 45 -17.34 -9.08 1.66
C PHE A 45 -18.74 -9.07 2.26
N ALA A 46 -19.73 -9.62 1.54
CA ALA A 46 -21.11 -9.73 2.01
C ALA A 46 -21.24 -10.51 3.33
N GLN A 47 -20.31 -11.39 3.65
CA GLN A 47 -20.28 -12.16 4.91
C GLN A 47 -19.68 -11.38 6.09
N CYS A 48 -19.00 -10.27 5.83
CA CYS A 48 -18.30 -9.47 6.83
C CYS A 48 -18.91 -8.07 7.02
N VAL A 49 -20.08 -7.79 6.47
CA VAL A 49 -20.67 -6.45 6.45
C VAL A 49 -20.97 -5.88 7.84
N ASP A 50 -21.22 -6.72 8.82
CA ASP A 50 -21.48 -6.30 10.20
C ASP A 50 -20.21 -5.94 10.97
N GLU A 51 -19.03 -6.32 10.44
CA GLU A 51 -17.71 -6.02 10.99
C GLU A 51 -17.09 -4.72 10.44
N VAL A 52 -17.79 -4.02 9.52
CA VAL A 52 -17.24 -2.87 8.82
C VAL A 52 -18.13 -1.63 8.94
N VAL A 53 -17.50 -0.47 8.87
CA VAL A 53 -18.21 0.83 8.75
C VAL A 53 -18.09 1.32 7.31
N MET A 54 -19.22 1.49 6.64
CA MET A 54 -19.31 2.01 5.28
C MET A 54 -19.54 3.52 5.28
N ILE A 55 -18.52 4.29 4.90
CA ILE A 55 -18.62 5.75 4.76
C ILE A 55 -19.01 6.08 3.31
N ARG A 56 -20.31 6.21 3.07
CA ARG A 56 -20.87 6.42 1.71
C ARG A 56 -20.73 7.84 1.18
N SER A 57 -20.33 8.78 2.02
CA SER A 57 -20.17 10.20 1.67
C SER A 57 -18.75 10.57 1.24
N MET A 58 -17.84 9.60 1.13
CA MET A 58 -16.49 9.86 0.62
C MET A 58 -16.53 10.26 -0.84
N PHE A 59 -15.86 11.35 -1.17
CA PHE A 59 -15.73 11.84 -2.54
C PHE A 59 -14.39 12.57 -2.72
N THR A 60 -13.99 12.77 -3.95
CA THR A 60 -12.88 13.65 -4.33
C THR A 60 -13.38 14.74 -5.27
N THR A 61 -12.72 15.89 -5.26
CA THR A 61 -13.01 16.99 -6.18
C THR A 61 -12.28 16.85 -7.52
N SER A 62 -11.42 15.84 -7.65
CA SER A 62 -10.74 15.54 -8.91
C SER A 62 -11.53 14.52 -9.74
N ILE A 63 -11.65 14.79 -11.03
CA ILE A 63 -12.22 13.90 -12.04
C ILE A 63 -11.15 13.03 -12.72
N THR A 64 -9.87 13.25 -12.43
CA THR A 64 -8.75 12.48 -12.96
C THR A 64 -8.05 11.69 -11.87
N HIS A 65 -7.42 10.56 -12.25
CA HIS A 65 -6.89 9.58 -11.31
C HIS A 65 -5.70 10.08 -10.50
N GLU A 66 -4.73 10.78 -11.12
CA GLU A 66 -3.51 11.23 -10.45
C GLU A 66 -3.78 12.16 -9.28
N PRO A 67 -4.53 13.28 -9.44
CA PRO A 67 -4.88 14.13 -8.32
C PRO A 67 -5.80 13.46 -7.31
N ALA A 68 -6.72 12.56 -7.76
CA ALA A 68 -7.60 11.82 -6.87
C ALA A 68 -6.81 10.88 -5.94
N LEU A 69 -5.75 10.22 -6.45
CA LEU A 69 -4.83 9.42 -5.64
C LEU A 69 -4.08 10.26 -4.61
N PHE A 70 -3.60 11.44 -4.98
CA PHE A 70 -3.02 12.35 -3.98
C PHE A 70 -4.04 12.74 -2.92
N ASN A 71 -5.28 13.03 -3.33
CA ASN A 71 -6.32 13.41 -2.38
C ASN A 71 -6.62 12.32 -1.35
N ILE A 72 -6.79 11.06 -1.78
CA ILE A 72 -7.06 9.94 -0.86
C ILE A 72 -5.88 9.65 0.07
N HIS A 73 -4.63 9.87 -0.39
CA HIS A 73 -3.43 9.54 0.40
C HIS A 73 -2.97 10.69 1.30
N SER A 74 -3.20 11.95 0.92
CA SER A 74 -2.66 13.12 1.64
C SER A 74 -3.69 14.21 1.97
N GLY A 75 -4.93 14.08 1.49
CA GLY A 75 -5.95 15.12 1.60
C GLY A 75 -5.72 16.32 0.68
N ARG A 76 -4.80 16.21 -0.30
CA ARG A 76 -4.46 17.28 -1.26
C ARG A 76 -4.45 16.73 -2.68
N LEU A 77 -4.72 17.60 -3.66
CA LEU A 77 -4.77 17.22 -5.08
C LEU A 77 -3.41 17.25 -5.79
N PHE A 78 -2.33 17.58 -5.10
CA PHE A 78 -0.99 17.74 -5.66
C PHE A 78 0.08 17.17 -4.73
N PRO A 79 1.26 16.78 -5.27
CA PRO A 79 2.33 16.16 -4.49
C PRO A 79 2.98 17.14 -3.51
N GLY A 80 3.85 16.62 -2.64
CA GLY A 80 4.62 17.40 -1.67
C GLY A 80 4.03 17.39 -0.25
N HIS A 81 2.86 16.79 -0.06
CA HIS A 81 2.24 16.64 1.25
C HIS A 81 2.46 15.22 1.79
N PRO A 82 2.58 15.06 3.13
CA PRO A 82 2.74 13.74 3.73
C PRO A 82 1.53 12.86 3.46
N SER A 83 1.79 11.60 3.13
CA SER A 83 0.76 10.58 3.06
C SER A 83 0.23 10.21 4.45
N LEU A 84 -0.95 9.57 4.50
CA LEU A 84 -1.54 9.09 5.75
C LEU A 84 -0.56 8.20 6.54
N GLY A 85 0.12 7.25 5.85
CA GLY A 85 1.12 6.40 6.49
C GLY A 85 2.32 7.18 7.05
N ALA A 86 2.73 8.26 6.38
CA ALA A 86 3.78 9.15 6.89
C ALA A 86 3.34 9.88 8.17
N TRP A 87 2.11 10.36 8.23
CA TRP A 87 1.54 10.97 9.44
C TRP A 87 1.43 9.98 10.60
N VAL A 88 0.97 8.76 10.32
CA VAL A 88 0.88 7.69 11.33
C VAL A 88 2.27 7.35 11.86
N SER A 89 3.28 7.22 11.00
CA SER A 89 4.67 6.98 11.41
C SER A 89 5.24 8.12 12.23
N TYR A 90 4.95 9.37 11.84
CA TYR A 90 5.42 10.54 12.58
C TYR A 90 4.80 10.65 13.96
N GLY A 91 3.49 10.44 14.10
CA GLY A 91 2.76 10.62 15.35
C GLY A 91 2.90 9.46 16.33
N LEU A 92 2.98 8.22 15.82
CA LEU A 92 2.96 7.00 16.64
C LEU A 92 4.29 6.23 16.64
N GLY A 93 5.21 6.56 15.75
CA GLY A 93 6.48 5.83 15.61
C GLY A 93 6.30 4.39 15.14
N SER A 94 7.29 3.55 15.44
CA SER A 94 7.29 2.11 15.16
C SER A 94 7.20 1.31 16.45
N GLU A 95 6.51 0.19 16.43
CA GLU A 95 6.56 -0.83 17.50
C GLU A 95 7.67 -1.86 17.25
N SER A 96 8.17 -1.94 16.00
CA SER A 96 9.28 -2.78 15.64
C SER A 96 10.60 -2.01 15.70
N GLN A 97 11.66 -2.69 16.18
CA GLN A 97 13.04 -2.18 16.15
C GLN A 97 13.76 -2.54 14.83
N SER A 98 13.24 -3.51 14.10
CA SER A 98 13.90 -4.12 12.94
C SER A 98 13.10 -4.01 11.64
N LEU A 99 11.87 -3.46 11.70
CA LEU A 99 11.03 -3.23 10.52
C LEU A 99 10.64 -1.75 10.43
N PRO A 100 10.44 -1.22 9.21
CA PRO A 100 9.97 0.14 9.03
C PRO A 100 8.57 0.33 9.65
N ALA A 101 8.29 1.51 10.17
CA ALA A 101 6.95 1.84 10.68
C ALA A 101 5.88 1.84 9.57
N TYR A 102 6.28 2.15 8.34
CA TYR A 102 5.42 2.24 7.17
C TYR A 102 5.97 1.41 6.01
N VAL A 103 5.25 0.37 5.62
CA VAL A 103 5.60 -0.51 4.50
C VAL A 103 4.60 -0.38 3.36
N VAL A 104 5.11 -0.37 2.13
CA VAL A 104 4.33 -0.35 0.90
C VAL A 104 4.55 -1.63 0.12
N LEU A 105 3.47 -2.32 -0.20
CA LEU A 105 3.45 -3.54 -1.01
C LEU A 105 2.86 -3.21 -2.39
N GLU A 106 3.72 -3.16 -3.40
CA GLU A 106 3.31 -2.92 -4.77
C GLU A 106 2.78 -4.18 -5.46
N ASP A 107 2.04 -3.99 -6.55
CA ASP A 107 1.65 -5.08 -7.42
C ASP A 107 2.87 -5.69 -8.13
N SER A 108 2.79 -6.98 -8.43
CA SER A 108 3.82 -7.68 -9.21
C SER A 108 3.96 -7.14 -10.65
N LYS A 109 2.91 -6.51 -11.16
CA LYS A 109 2.87 -5.91 -12.50
C LYS A 109 3.48 -4.51 -12.56
N GLY A 110 3.55 -3.82 -11.43
CA GLY A 110 4.18 -2.51 -11.36
C GLY A 110 3.63 -1.59 -10.27
N PRO A 111 4.21 -0.39 -10.17
CA PRO A 111 3.75 0.62 -9.22
C PRO A 111 2.46 1.31 -9.71
N PRO A 112 1.65 1.85 -8.78
CA PRO A 112 0.48 2.64 -9.14
C PRO A 112 0.87 3.94 -9.84
N ILE A 113 -0.11 4.62 -10.44
CA ILE A 113 0.03 6.00 -10.90
C ILE A 113 0.60 6.86 -9.76
N ASN A 114 1.41 7.87 -10.08
CA ASN A 114 2.17 8.71 -9.15
C ASN A 114 3.30 7.99 -8.40
N ARG A 115 3.45 6.68 -8.52
CA ARG A 115 4.55 5.89 -7.96
C ARG A 115 4.84 6.25 -6.50
N ASN A 116 6.11 6.53 -6.15
CA ASN A 116 6.56 6.86 -4.80
C ASN A 116 5.96 8.14 -4.20
N GLN A 117 5.34 8.99 -4.99
CA GLN A 117 4.66 10.18 -4.49
C GLN A 117 3.41 9.84 -3.67
N ASN A 118 2.83 8.64 -3.85
CA ASN A 118 1.68 8.18 -3.06
C ASN A 118 2.02 7.85 -1.59
N TRP A 119 3.29 7.61 -1.27
CA TRP A 119 3.76 7.26 0.08
C TRP A 119 4.92 8.13 0.57
N GLN A 120 4.99 9.35 0.04
CA GLN A 120 6.03 10.31 0.42
C GLN A 120 5.84 10.86 1.83
N SER A 121 6.95 11.25 2.45
CA SER A 121 6.95 11.96 3.72
C SER A 121 6.57 13.44 3.59
N GLY A 122 6.61 14.01 2.36
CA GLY A 122 6.36 15.42 2.13
C GLY A 122 7.34 16.29 2.93
N TYR A 123 6.80 17.19 3.75
CA TYR A 123 7.57 18.06 4.64
C TYR A 123 7.89 17.44 6.02
N LEU A 124 7.43 16.20 6.29
CA LEU A 124 7.84 15.44 7.48
C LEU A 124 9.26 14.87 7.30
N PRO A 125 9.92 14.45 8.38
CA PRO A 125 11.23 13.81 8.28
C PRO A 125 11.22 12.64 7.29
N PRO A 126 12.26 12.48 6.46
CA PRO A 126 12.32 11.41 5.45
C PRO A 126 12.18 9.98 6.01
N VAL A 127 12.50 9.77 7.29
CA VAL A 127 12.32 8.47 7.98
C VAL A 127 10.83 8.05 8.05
N CYS A 128 9.90 8.98 7.92
CA CYS A 128 8.46 8.71 7.90
C CYS A 128 7.94 8.27 6.52
N GLN A 129 8.78 8.28 5.49
CA GLN A 129 8.40 7.83 4.15
C GLN A 129 8.13 6.33 4.13
N GLY A 130 7.15 5.90 3.32
CA GLY A 130 6.87 4.48 3.14
C GLY A 130 8.05 3.74 2.50
N THR A 131 8.44 2.63 3.10
CA THR A 131 9.48 1.73 2.59
C THR A 131 8.84 0.71 1.67
N ARG A 132 9.26 0.70 0.42
CA ARG A 132 8.74 -0.21 -0.59
C ARG A 132 9.32 -1.61 -0.43
N PHE A 133 8.43 -2.60 -0.29
CA PHE A 133 8.78 -4.00 -0.42
C PHE A 133 8.29 -4.53 -1.76
N ARG A 134 9.15 -5.24 -2.46
CA ARG A 134 8.82 -5.84 -3.76
C ARG A 134 7.97 -7.08 -3.55
N SER A 135 7.00 -7.27 -4.42
CA SER A 135 6.12 -8.46 -4.39
C SER A 135 6.74 -9.69 -5.06
N THR A 136 7.83 -9.49 -5.82
CA THR A 136 8.55 -10.55 -6.56
C THR A 136 10.05 -10.40 -6.42
N GLY A 137 10.77 -11.50 -6.40
CA GLY A 137 12.22 -11.54 -6.19
C GLY A 137 12.60 -11.23 -4.75
N ALA A 138 13.78 -10.65 -4.54
CA ALA A 138 14.18 -10.17 -3.22
C ALA A 138 13.26 -9.00 -2.81
N PRO A 139 12.56 -9.11 -1.67
CA PRO A 139 11.58 -8.10 -1.23
C PRO A 139 12.19 -6.72 -1.01
N VAL A 140 13.41 -6.71 -0.50
CA VAL A 140 14.28 -5.55 -0.40
C VAL A 140 15.56 -5.90 -1.16
N LEU A 141 16.02 -5.00 -2.04
CA LEU A 141 17.27 -5.21 -2.77
C LEU A 141 18.45 -5.18 -1.80
N ASP A 142 19.43 -5.99 -2.09
CA ASP A 142 20.71 -6.05 -1.34
C ASP A 142 20.50 -6.25 0.18
N LEU A 143 19.42 -6.92 0.55
CA LEU A 143 19.10 -7.22 1.96
C LEU A 143 20.16 -8.14 2.60
N HIS A 144 20.76 -9.01 1.81
CA HIS A 144 21.81 -9.93 2.28
C HIS A 144 23.13 -9.59 1.61
N PRO A 145 24.24 -9.62 2.38
CA PRO A 145 25.58 -9.49 1.82
C PRO A 145 25.86 -10.65 0.84
N GLY A 146 26.86 -10.45 -0.01
CA GLY A 146 27.32 -11.51 -0.93
C GLY A 146 27.72 -12.78 -0.17
N LYS A 147 27.44 -13.94 -0.74
CA LYS A 147 27.68 -15.26 -0.10
C LYS A 147 29.16 -15.51 0.27
N ASP A 148 30.05 -14.75 -0.32
CA ASP A 148 31.52 -14.92 -0.16
C ASP A 148 32.10 -13.98 0.92
N VAL A 149 31.28 -13.20 1.63
CA VAL A 149 31.73 -12.29 2.69
C VAL A 149 31.54 -12.96 4.05
N PRO A 150 32.61 -13.20 4.83
CA PRO A 150 32.50 -13.75 6.17
C PRO A 150 31.71 -12.84 7.13
N ASP A 151 30.88 -13.41 8.01
CA ASP A 151 30.05 -12.67 8.96
C ASP A 151 30.86 -11.66 9.80
N GLN A 152 32.06 -12.04 10.25
CA GLN A 152 32.97 -11.14 10.99
C GLN A 152 33.35 -9.89 10.18
N MET A 153 33.51 -10.02 8.87
CA MET A 153 33.84 -8.91 8.00
C MET A 153 32.64 -7.95 7.87
N ILE A 154 31.42 -8.50 7.82
CA ILE A 154 30.19 -7.72 7.75
C ILE A 154 30.00 -6.87 9.02
N ASP A 155 30.27 -7.46 10.18
CA ASP A 155 30.17 -6.75 11.45
C ASP A 155 31.22 -5.63 11.56
N LEU A 156 32.47 -5.91 11.15
CA LEU A 156 33.54 -4.91 11.11
C LEU A 156 33.25 -3.76 10.14
N GLU A 157 32.72 -4.05 8.96
CA GLU A 157 32.28 -3.03 7.99
C GLU A 157 31.17 -2.17 8.58
N ARG A 158 30.20 -2.79 9.24
CA ARG A 158 29.06 -2.08 9.85
C ARG A 158 29.54 -1.14 10.97
N ASP A 159 30.43 -1.61 11.83
CA ASP A 159 31.00 -0.82 12.92
C ASP A 159 31.81 0.37 12.37
N LEU A 160 32.64 0.13 11.35
CA LEU A 160 33.42 1.18 10.69
C LEU A 160 32.52 2.23 10.03
N ILE A 161 31.49 1.80 9.28
CA ILE A 161 30.51 2.70 8.66
C ILE A 161 29.79 3.53 9.74
N GLY A 162 29.34 2.91 10.82
CA GLY A 162 28.69 3.59 11.94
C GLY A 162 29.58 4.66 12.60
N GLU A 163 30.88 4.39 12.73
CA GLU A 163 31.84 5.39 13.26
C GLU A 163 32.04 6.56 12.29
N LEU A 164 32.22 6.25 10.99
CA LEU A 164 32.36 7.27 9.95
C LEU A 164 31.10 8.14 9.85
N ASP A 165 29.92 7.55 9.94
CA ASP A 165 28.64 8.24 9.92
C ASP A 165 28.48 9.17 11.14
N ARG A 166 28.88 8.73 12.33
CA ARG A 166 28.86 9.55 13.53
C ARG A 166 29.78 10.77 13.39
N ILE A 167 30.99 10.59 12.86
CA ILE A 167 31.93 11.69 12.60
C ILE A 167 31.33 12.65 11.55
N HIS A 168 30.75 12.09 10.49
CA HIS A 168 30.15 12.86 9.40
C HIS A 168 28.96 13.70 9.89
N LEU A 169 28.06 13.09 10.68
CA LEU A 169 26.90 13.76 11.28
C LEU A 169 27.32 14.88 12.23
N GLY A 170 28.31 14.63 13.07
CA GLY A 170 28.86 15.61 14.00
C GLY A 170 29.43 16.86 13.33
N ARG A 171 29.97 16.71 12.13
CA ARG A 171 30.46 17.82 11.29
C ARG A 171 29.33 18.59 10.57
N ARG A 172 28.11 18.04 10.53
CA ARG A 172 26.96 18.58 9.77
C ARG A 172 25.65 18.57 10.58
N PRO A 173 25.61 19.20 11.76
CA PRO A 173 24.48 19.11 12.69
C PRO A 173 23.20 19.75 12.11
N HIS A 174 23.29 20.57 11.07
CA HIS A 174 22.18 21.26 10.43
C HIS A 174 21.62 20.54 9.18
N GLN A 175 21.96 19.26 8.96
CA GLN A 175 21.46 18.48 7.84
C GLN A 175 20.59 17.31 8.34
N PRO A 176 19.29 17.54 8.63
CA PRO A 176 18.39 16.49 9.14
C PRO A 176 18.24 15.29 8.19
N SER A 177 18.36 15.53 6.87
CA SER A 177 18.32 14.49 5.84
C SER A 177 19.49 13.49 5.95
N LEU A 178 20.66 13.92 6.47
CA LEU A 178 21.79 13.04 6.67
C LEU A 178 21.50 12.04 7.80
N GLY A 179 20.99 12.50 8.95
CA GLY A 179 20.61 11.63 10.06
C GLY A 179 19.52 10.62 9.67
N ALA A 180 18.51 11.05 8.92
CA ALA A 180 17.49 10.15 8.39
C ALA A 180 18.05 9.09 7.45
N ARG A 181 19.03 9.45 6.61
CA ARG A 181 19.70 8.53 5.69
C ARG A 181 20.51 7.47 6.44
N ILE A 182 21.27 7.88 7.46
CA ILE A 182 22.01 6.97 8.33
C ILE A 182 21.07 5.99 9.02
N ALA A 183 19.99 6.49 9.64
CA ALA A 183 18.98 5.67 10.29
C ALA A 183 18.33 4.66 9.34
N ASN A 184 18.12 5.02 8.08
CA ASN A 184 17.62 4.10 7.06
C ASN A 184 18.61 2.97 6.72
N TYR A 185 19.90 3.24 6.66
CA TYR A 185 20.92 2.20 6.45
C TYR A 185 21.02 1.26 7.66
N GLU A 186 20.99 1.80 8.87
CA GLU A 186 20.98 0.99 10.10
C GLU A 186 19.74 0.11 10.18
N LEU A 187 18.57 0.67 9.82
CA LEU A 187 17.33 -0.10 9.76
C LEU A 187 17.44 -1.21 8.71
N ALA A 188 17.96 -0.92 7.51
CA ALA A 188 18.15 -1.92 6.47
C ALA A 188 19.03 -3.09 6.94
N ALA A 189 20.07 -2.82 7.71
CA ALA A 189 20.91 -3.86 8.31
C ALA A 189 20.14 -4.74 9.30
N ARG A 190 19.29 -4.14 10.16
CA ARG A 190 18.44 -4.90 11.10
C ARG A 190 17.33 -5.69 10.41
N MET A 191 16.87 -5.23 9.25
CA MET A 191 15.80 -5.88 8.47
C MET A 191 16.20 -7.26 7.91
N GLN A 192 17.48 -7.57 7.79
CA GLN A 192 17.95 -8.77 7.10
C GLN A 192 17.29 -10.06 7.57
N ILE A 193 17.07 -10.22 8.86
CA ILE A 193 16.43 -11.40 9.45
C ILE A 193 14.91 -11.24 9.47
N GLU A 194 14.40 -10.20 10.12
CA GLU A 194 12.96 -10.06 10.38
C GLU A 194 12.13 -9.84 9.11
N ALA A 195 12.65 -9.07 8.15
CA ALA A 195 11.95 -8.90 6.88
C ALA A 195 11.88 -10.21 6.10
N SER A 196 12.97 -10.99 6.08
CA SER A 196 13.00 -12.29 5.42
C SER A 196 11.99 -13.26 6.05
N GLU A 197 11.89 -13.30 7.37
CA GLU A 197 10.90 -14.13 8.07
C GLU A 197 9.46 -13.66 7.83
N ALA A 198 9.20 -12.36 7.84
CA ALA A 198 7.87 -11.81 7.59
C ALA A 198 7.36 -12.16 6.18
N LEU A 199 8.26 -12.23 5.22
CA LEU A 199 7.98 -12.47 3.80
C LEU A 199 7.99 -13.97 3.43
N ASP A 200 8.53 -14.83 4.27
CA ASP A 200 8.52 -16.28 4.06
C ASP A 200 7.15 -16.89 4.42
N LEU A 201 6.36 -17.16 3.39
CA LEU A 201 5.06 -17.81 3.52
C LEU A 201 5.16 -19.35 3.52
N SER A 202 6.34 -19.94 3.47
CA SER A 202 6.51 -21.42 3.39
C SER A 202 5.91 -22.11 4.61
N LYS A 203 6.04 -21.50 5.79
CA LYS A 203 5.57 -22.02 7.09
C LYS A 203 4.06 -21.85 7.34
N GLU A 204 3.36 -21.10 6.47
CA GLU A 204 1.92 -20.92 6.63
C GLU A 204 1.16 -22.20 6.27
N SER A 205 0.08 -22.49 7.02
CA SER A 205 -0.75 -23.66 6.78
C SER A 205 -1.45 -23.58 5.42
N LEU A 206 -1.78 -24.76 4.86
CA LEU A 206 -2.55 -24.83 3.62
C LEU A 206 -3.93 -24.15 3.79
N ALA A 207 -4.56 -24.29 4.95
CA ALA A 207 -5.83 -23.63 5.26
C ALA A 207 -5.70 -22.11 5.25
N THR A 208 -4.65 -21.55 5.86
CA THR A 208 -4.36 -20.12 5.81
C THR A 208 -4.14 -19.65 4.37
N LYS A 209 -3.32 -20.37 3.61
CA LYS A 209 -3.06 -20.04 2.21
C LYS A 209 -4.34 -20.04 1.37
N ALA A 210 -5.19 -21.06 1.54
CA ALA A 210 -6.47 -21.14 0.84
C ALA A 210 -7.42 -19.99 1.23
N MET A 211 -7.48 -19.61 2.51
CA MET A 211 -8.30 -18.48 2.98
C MET A 211 -7.90 -17.14 2.32
N TYR A 212 -6.62 -16.97 2.00
CA TYR A 212 -6.12 -15.81 1.25
C TYR A 212 -6.15 -15.98 -0.28
N GLY A 213 -6.70 -17.08 -0.79
CA GLY A 213 -6.74 -17.38 -2.23
C GLY A 213 -5.36 -17.62 -2.85
N ILE A 214 -4.38 -18.05 -2.04
CA ILE A 214 -3.02 -18.36 -2.50
C ILE A 214 -3.02 -19.72 -3.19
N GLY A 215 -2.54 -19.76 -4.41
CA GLY A 215 -2.54 -20.94 -5.29
C GLY A 215 -3.60 -20.88 -6.39
N GLU A 216 -4.48 -19.88 -6.37
CA GLU A 216 -5.47 -19.62 -7.42
C GLU A 216 -4.97 -18.51 -8.35
N ASP A 217 -4.98 -18.74 -9.66
CA ASP A 217 -4.38 -17.85 -10.67
C ASP A 217 -4.78 -16.37 -10.54
N LYS A 218 -6.04 -16.10 -10.18
CA LYS A 218 -6.56 -14.74 -10.12
C LYS A 218 -6.23 -14.01 -8.83
N THR A 219 -6.12 -14.73 -7.72
CA THR A 219 -6.02 -14.17 -6.38
C THR A 219 -4.65 -14.36 -5.73
N ASP A 220 -3.81 -15.28 -6.23
CA ASP A 220 -2.52 -15.64 -5.62
C ASP A 220 -1.65 -14.42 -5.31
N SER A 221 -1.42 -13.57 -6.30
CA SER A 221 -0.52 -12.41 -6.14
C SER A 221 -1.04 -11.42 -5.10
N TYR A 222 -2.33 -11.11 -5.12
CA TYR A 222 -2.93 -10.19 -4.14
C TYR A 222 -3.05 -10.82 -2.77
N GLY A 223 -3.48 -12.08 -2.70
CA GLY A 223 -3.60 -12.84 -1.46
C GLY A 223 -2.28 -12.99 -0.72
N ARG A 224 -1.17 -13.25 -1.43
CA ARG A 224 0.18 -13.26 -0.83
C ARG A 224 0.52 -11.92 -0.19
N ARG A 225 0.24 -10.80 -0.87
CA ARG A 225 0.48 -9.47 -0.33
C ARG A 225 -0.38 -9.16 0.90
N CYS A 226 -1.65 -9.59 0.90
CA CYS A 226 -2.52 -9.47 2.07
C CYS A 226 -2.00 -10.28 3.26
N LEU A 227 -1.54 -11.53 3.03
CA LEU A 227 -0.96 -12.35 4.08
C LEU A 227 0.36 -11.78 4.60
N ILE A 228 1.22 -11.28 3.72
CA ILE A 228 2.45 -10.55 4.10
C ILE A 228 2.11 -9.31 4.93
N ALA A 229 1.09 -8.53 4.53
CA ALA A 229 0.65 -7.35 5.28
C ALA A 229 0.24 -7.70 6.71
N ARG A 230 -0.54 -8.78 6.90
CA ARG A 230 -0.90 -9.28 8.23
C ARG A 230 0.34 -9.62 9.04
N ARG A 231 1.28 -10.37 8.47
CA ARG A 231 2.52 -10.78 9.15
C ARG A 231 3.42 -9.61 9.53
N LEU A 232 3.44 -8.57 8.71
CA LEU A 232 4.16 -7.33 9.02
C LEU A 232 3.51 -6.59 10.21
N VAL A 233 2.18 -6.48 10.21
CA VAL A 233 1.45 -5.86 11.33
C VAL A 233 1.65 -6.66 12.64
N GLU A 234 1.59 -7.99 12.59
CA GLU A 234 1.87 -8.87 13.73
C GLU A 234 3.29 -8.69 14.31
N ARG A 235 4.23 -8.11 13.51
CA ARG A 235 5.63 -7.80 13.89
C ARG A 235 5.85 -6.32 14.21
N GLY A 236 4.78 -5.54 14.40
CA GLY A 236 4.86 -4.17 14.84
C GLY A 236 5.04 -3.13 13.73
N VAL A 237 4.85 -3.49 12.46
CA VAL A 237 4.72 -2.49 11.39
C VAL A 237 3.42 -1.73 11.61
N ARG A 238 3.51 -0.42 11.75
CA ARG A 238 2.39 0.43 12.14
C ARG A 238 1.38 0.67 11.03
N PHE A 239 1.86 0.77 9.80
CA PHE A 239 1.04 1.05 8.63
C PHE A 239 1.53 0.24 7.42
N VAL A 240 0.63 -0.54 6.83
CA VAL A 240 0.93 -1.30 5.60
C VAL A 240 -0.06 -0.86 4.52
N GLN A 241 0.48 -0.45 3.39
CA GLN A 241 -0.31 0.01 2.25
C GLN A 241 -0.09 -0.92 1.06
N LEU A 242 -1.20 -1.46 0.52
CA LEU A 242 -1.18 -2.31 -0.65
C LEU A 242 -1.69 -1.53 -1.86
N PHE A 243 -1.00 -1.70 -2.98
CA PHE A 243 -1.45 -1.17 -4.26
C PHE A 243 -1.77 -2.30 -5.24
N ILE A 244 -2.73 -2.06 -6.09
CA ILE A 244 -3.06 -2.89 -7.25
C ILE A 244 -2.62 -2.10 -8.48
N ASP A 245 -1.96 -2.77 -9.44
CA ASP A 245 -1.54 -2.15 -10.68
C ASP A 245 -2.73 -1.78 -11.56
N GLY A 246 -2.60 -0.67 -12.28
CA GLY A 246 -3.59 -0.16 -13.20
C GLY A 246 -4.81 0.47 -12.52
N GLN A 247 -5.85 0.64 -13.30
CA GLN A 247 -7.11 1.28 -12.93
C GLN A 247 -8.25 0.26 -13.06
N ILE A 248 -8.13 -0.85 -12.33
CA ILE A 248 -9.02 -2.02 -12.50
C ILE A 248 -10.50 -1.72 -12.23
N TRP A 249 -10.79 -0.65 -11.52
CA TRP A 249 -12.16 -0.20 -11.23
C TRP A 249 -12.72 0.80 -12.25
N ASP A 250 -11.86 1.35 -13.15
CA ASP A 250 -12.26 2.29 -14.18
C ASP A 250 -12.48 1.56 -15.52
N ASN A 251 -13.70 1.11 -15.72
CA ASN A 251 -14.09 0.33 -16.90
C ASN A 251 -14.81 1.21 -17.93
N HIS A 252 -14.08 1.77 -18.89
CA HIS A 252 -14.64 2.54 -20.01
C HIS A 252 -15.40 1.67 -21.03
N THR A 253 -15.10 0.36 -21.05
CA THR A 253 -15.76 -0.65 -21.90
C THR A 253 -15.89 -1.95 -21.12
N SER A 254 -16.82 -2.82 -21.55
CA SER A 254 -16.95 -4.18 -20.99
C SER A 254 -17.09 -4.23 -19.45
N LEU A 255 -17.86 -3.30 -18.88
CA LEU A 255 -18.02 -3.12 -17.44
C LEU A 255 -18.27 -4.44 -16.68
N LYS A 256 -19.14 -5.31 -17.23
CA LYS A 256 -19.52 -6.56 -16.56
C LYS A 256 -18.31 -7.49 -16.39
N SER A 257 -17.61 -7.79 -17.46
CA SER A 257 -16.46 -8.69 -17.42
C SER A 257 -15.26 -8.07 -16.73
N GLY A 258 -15.06 -6.74 -16.85
CA GLY A 258 -14.00 -6.00 -16.17
C GLY A 258 -14.14 -6.09 -14.65
N LEU A 259 -15.33 -5.78 -14.11
CA LEU A 259 -15.56 -5.87 -12.66
C LEU A 259 -15.54 -7.31 -12.13
N GLN A 260 -16.06 -8.29 -12.88
CA GLN A 260 -15.93 -9.71 -12.50
C GLN A 260 -14.48 -10.19 -12.45
N GLY A 261 -13.60 -9.58 -13.24
CA GLY A 261 -12.17 -9.87 -13.20
C GLY A 261 -11.42 -9.14 -12.08
N ALA A 262 -11.96 -8.03 -11.58
CA ALA A 262 -11.36 -7.21 -10.52
C ALA A 262 -11.79 -7.65 -9.11
N CYS A 263 -12.98 -8.24 -8.97
CA CYS A 263 -13.54 -8.76 -7.73
C CYS A 263 -13.30 -10.25 -7.58
#